data_67df54fc3885aadac7c000a9e50cb017
#
_entry.id   67df54fc3885aadac7c000a9e50cb017
#
_cell.length_a   1.000
_cell.length_b   1.000
_cell.length_c   1.000
_cell.angle_alpha   90.00
_cell.angle_beta   90.00
_cell.angle_gamma   90.00
#
_symmetry.space_group_name_H-M   'P 1'
#
loop_
_entity.id
_entity.type
_entity.pdbx_description
1 polymer ?
#
loop_
_entity_poly.entity_id
_entity_poly.type
_entity_poly.pdbx_seq_one_letter_code
_entity_poly.pdbx_strand_id
1 'polypeptide(L)'
;MQQDHLVDKKPWRPTSAGALWQNAGLLVAARPFNNLARRRRKRIDPDLDGSTDRCHLLLLIDNYDSFTYNLFHYLGQLGAEVVVRRNDDLTASEALAMRPEAIVLSPGPCTPNEAGICLDIVKQADGRYPILGVCLGHQAIGQAYGARISRAPAPMHGKLSRIHHTGKGVFRGLNNDFQATRYHSLTIAPESMPASLEVTATSDDGVIQGIMHKTYPIHGVQFHPESIASENGHALLQNFLQLARATVTA
;
A
#
# COMPACT_ATOMS: atom_id res chain seq x y z
N MET A 1 -32.60 38.42 -17.01
CA MET A 1 -33.48 37.27 -16.65
C MET A 1 -32.62 36.02 -16.71
N GLN A 2 -32.10 35.61 -15.56
CA GLN A 2 -31.29 34.40 -15.37
C GLN A 2 -32.22 33.32 -14.84
N GLN A 3 -32.29 32.18 -15.54
CA GLN A 3 -33.01 31.02 -15.05
C GLN A 3 -31.99 30.04 -14.42
N ASP A 4 -32.09 29.89 -13.10
CA ASP A 4 -31.41 28.89 -12.30
C ASP A 4 -32.03 27.52 -12.59
N HIS A 5 -31.24 26.58 -13.11
CA HIS A 5 -31.56 25.16 -13.15
C HIS A 5 -31.03 24.47 -11.90
N LEU A 6 -31.88 24.30 -10.91
CA LEU A 6 -31.71 23.41 -9.78
C LEU A 6 -31.68 21.95 -10.30
N VAL A 7 -30.53 21.31 -10.23
CA VAL A 7 -30.38 19.87 -10.48
C VAL A 7 -30.64 19.13 -9.16
N ASP A 8 -31.77 18.46 -9.13
CA ASP A 8 -32.26 17.62 -8.03
C ASP A 8 -31.33 16.41 -7.82
N LYS A 9 -30.55 16.39 -6.71
CA LYS A 9 -29.68 15.27 -6.31
C LYS A 9 -30.50 14.22 -5.58
N LYS A 10 -31.07 13.25 -6.31
CA LYS A 10 -31.61 12.04 -5.68
C LYS A 10 -30.47 11.09 -5.31
N PRO A 11 -30.48 10.50 -4.11
CA PRO A 11 -29.48 9.50 -3.73
C PRO A 11 -29.69 8.21 -4.52
N TRP A 12 -28.59 7.68 -5.04
CA TRP A 12 -28.54 6.40 -5.73
C TRP A 12 -29.00 5.25 -4.81
N ARG A 13 -30.01 4.50 -5.25
CA ARG A 13 -30.45 3.25 -4.63
C ARG A 13 -30.13 2.10 -5.58
N PRO A 14 -29.50 0.99 -5.10
CA PRO A 14 -29.27 -0.17 -5.95
C PRO A 14 -30.62 -0.84 -6.30
N THR A 15 -30.85 -1.04 -7.57
CA THR A 15 -31.95 -1.85 -8.08
C THR A 15 -31.67 -3.32 -7.82
N SER A 16 -32.66 -3.99 -7.22
CA SER A 16 -32.68 -5.43 -7.02
C SER A 16 -32.77 -6.16 -8.37
N ALA A 17 -31.66 -6.76 -8.78
CA ALA A 17 -31.64 -7.86 -9.72
C ALA A 17 -31.14 -9.09 -8.97
N GLY A 18 -32.05 -9.70 -8.24
CA GLY A 18 -31.87 -11.00 -7.64
C GLY A 18 -32.05 -12.12 -8.64
N ALA A 19 -31.48 -13.25 -8.29
CA ALA A 19 -31.75 -14.60 -8.76
C ALA A 19 -31.15 -14.98 -10.13
N LEU A 20 -30.11 -15.82 -10.05
CA LEU A 20 -29.99 -17.15 -10.64
C LEU A 20 -28.55 -17.64 -10.61
N TRP A 21 -28.08 -18.20 -9.50
CA TRP A 21 -27.05 -19.24 -9.47
C TRP A 21 -27.37 -20.19 -8.32
N GLN A 22 -28.29 -21.13 -8.55
CA GLN A 22 -28.41 -22.34 -7.76
C GLN A 22 -27.81 -23.48 -8.57
N ASN A 23 -27.07 -24.34 -7.87
CA ASN A 23 -26.57 -25.65 -8.24
C ASN A 23 -25.18 -25.74 -8.91
N ALA A 24 -24.16 -25.81 -8.07
CA ALA A 24 -23.13 -26.83 -8.18
C ALA A 24 -22.60 -27.08 -6.76
N GLY A 25 -23.03 -28.18 -6.15
CA GLY A 25 -22.63 -28.57 -4.80
C GLY A 25 -21.19 -29.05 -4.77
N LEU A 26 -20.43 -28.44 -3.87
CA LEU A 26 -19.28 -29.07 -3.23
C LEU A 26 -19.32 -28.69 -1.75
N LEU A 27 -19.80 -29.63 -0.93
CA LEU A 27 -19.72 -29.54 0.52
C LEU A 27 -18.24 -29.58 0.93
N VAL A 28 -17.65 -28.43 1.23
CA VAL A 28 -16.46 -28.35 2.06
C VAL A 28 -16.92 -27.93 3.44
N ALA A 29 -16.88 -28.87 4.39
CA ALA A 29 -17.25 -28.66 5.77
C ALA A 29 -16.39 -27.56 6.40
N ALA A 30 -16.98 -26.38 6.60
CA ALA A 30 -16.42 -25.33 7.43
C ALA A 30 -16.43 -25.79 8.89
N ARG A 31 -15.27 -26.15 9.43
CA ARG A 31 -15.09 -26.31 10.87
C ARG A 31 -15.13 -24.91 11.52
N PRO A 32 -15.91 -24.69 12.58
CA PRO A 32 -15.92 -23.39 13.26
C PRO A 32 -14.59 -23.15 13.96
N PHE A 33 -13.95 -22.05 13.64
CA PHE A 33 -12.77 -21.50 14.33
C PHE A 33 -13.19 -20.94 15.70
N ASN A 34 -13.55 -21.82 16.64
CA ASN A 34 -13.83 -21.46 18.02
C ASN A 34 -13.04 -22.37 18.96
N ASN A 35 -11.72 -22.21 19.02
CA ASN A 35 -10.91 -22.78 20.11
C ASN A 35 -9.46 -22.27 20.10
N LEU A 36 -9.25 -20.94 20.18
CA LEU A 36 -7.92 -20.38 20.47
C LEU A 36 -7.93 -19.38 21.66
N ALA A 37 -8.97 -19.43 22.51
CA ALA A 37 -9.08 -18.53 23.67
C ALA A 37 -8.67 -19.19 24.98
N ARG A 38 -7.83 -20.23 25.02
CA ARG A 38 -7.24 -20.78 26.24
C ARG A 38 -5.83 -21.30 26.05
N ARG A 39 -4.91 -20.50 25.50
CA ARG A 39 -3.50 -20.69 25.81
C ARG A 39 -3.13 -19.83 26.99
N ARG A 40 -2.83 -20.52 28.11
CA ARG A 40 -2.34 -19.98 29.39
C ARG A 40 -1.32 -18.87 29.12
N ARG A 41 -1.54 -17.69 29.74
CA ARG A 41 -0.49 -16.68 29.92
C ARG A 41 0.70 -17.36 30.59
N LYS A 42 1.70 -17.78 29.79
CA LYS A 42 3.01 -18.08 30.31
C LYS A 42 3.54 -16.76 30.87
N ARG A 43 3.86 -16.73 32.16
CA ARG A 43 4.68 -15.65 32.73
C ARG A 43 5.92 -15.55 31.87
N ILE A 44 6.16 -14.37 31.33
CA ILE A 44 7.41 -14.03 30.68
C ILE A 44 8.39 -13.86 31.83
N ASP A 45 9.30 -14.81 32.01
CA ASP A 45 10.46 -14.64 32.87
C ASP A 45 11.35 -13.56 32.26
N PRO A 46 11.79 -12.54 33.03
CA PRO A 46 12.57 -11.44 32.50
C PRO A 46 14.04 -11.79 32.20
N ASP A 47 14.49 -13.04 32.38
CA ASP A 47 15.90 -13.46 32.28
C ASP A 47 16.08 -14.64 31.31
N LEU A 48 15.67 -14.49 30.05
CA LEU A 48 16.10 -15.38 28.99
C LEU A 48 16.78 -14.59 27.87
N ASP A 49 18.11 -14.66 27.95
CA ASP A 49 19.07 -14.73 26.86
C ASP A 49 18.78 -13.89 25.59
N GLY A 50 19.73 -13.00 25.30
CA GLY A 50 19.78 -12.02 24.20
C GLY A 50 19.56 -12.52 22.77
N SER A 51 18.71 -13.51 22.55
CA SER A 51 18.11 -13.80 21.22
C SER A 51 16.88 -12.92 21.07
N THR A 52 17.04 -11.77 20.43
CA THR A 52 15.94 -10.93 19.96
C THR A 52 15.12 -11.70 18.93
N ASP A 53 14.16 -12.48 19.39
CA ASP A 53 13.04 -12.94 18.58
C ASP A 53 12.15 -11.70 18.29
N ARG A 54 12.71 -10.78 17.47
CA ARG A 54 11.96 -9.62 16.96
C ARG A 54 10.94 -10.21 16.00
N CYS A 55 9.69 -10.17 16.41
CA CYS A 55 8.57 -10.46 15.55
C CYS A 55 8.73 -9.59 14.28
N HIS A 56 9.04 -10.22 13.15
CA HIS A 56 9.24 -9.57 11.85
C HIS A 56 7.88 -9.14 11.26
N LEU A 57 7.09 -8.45 12.08
CA LEU A 57 5.74 -8.04 11.75
C LEU A 57 5.75 -6.92 10.71
N LEU A 58 5.21 -7.21 9.53
CA LEU A 58 4.89 -6.20 8.53
C LEU A 58 3.42 -5.81 8.65
N LEU A 59 3.16 -4.52 8.85
CA LEU A 59 1.80 -3.99 8.92
C LEU A 59 1.35 -3.55 7.52
N LEU A 60 0.32 -4.19 6.99
CA LEU A 60 -0.33 -3.82 5.72
C LEU A 60 -1.64 -3.08 6.00
N ILE A 61 -1.70 -1.80 5.65
CA ILE A 61 -2.91 -0.99 5.76
C ILE A 61 -3.76 -1.19 4.51
N ASP A 62 -4.96 -1.73 4.68
CA ASP A 62 -5.92 -2.00 3.62
C ASP A 62 -6.82 -0.78 3.40
N ASN A 63 -6.71 -0.15 2.24
CA ASN A 63 -7.53 0.96 1.80
C ASN A 63 -8.81 0.49 1.05
N TYR A 64 -9.37 -0.64 1.46
CA TYR A 64 -10.58 -1.22 0.84
C TYR A 64 -10.39 -1.57 -0.63
N ASP A 65 -9.23 -2.14 -0.96
CA ASP A 65 -8.85 -2.51 -2.32
C ASP A 65 -8.76 -4.03 -2.51
N SER A 66 -9.25 -4.52 -3.64
CA SER A 66 -9.20 -5.95 -3.98
C SER A 66 -7.78 -6.49 -4.17
N PHE A 67 -6.82 -5.64 -4.51
CA PHE A 67 -5.42 -6.00 -4.69
C PHE A 67 -4.62 -6.06 -3.38
N THR A 68 -5.18 -5.60 -2.25
CA THR A 68 -4.51 -5.70 -0.94
C THR A 68 -4.10 -7.13 -0.61
N TYR A 69 -4.96 -8.11 -0.91
CA TYR A 69 -4.64 -9.51 -0.65
C TYR A 69 -3.58 -10.09 -1.58
N ASN A 70 -3.40 -9.53 -2.79
CA ASN A 70 -2.26 -9.90 -3.63
C ASN A 70 -0.94 -9.42 -3.01
N LEU A 71 -0.90 -8.18 -2.48
CA LEU A 71 0.26 -7.69 -1.70
C LEU A 71 0.52 -8.59 -0.49
N PHE A 72 -0.52 -8.94 0.28
CA PHE A 72 -0.42 -9.87 1.40
C PHE A 72 0.23 -11.19 1.00
N HIS A 73 -0.23 -11.80 -0.09
CA HIS A 73 0.31 -13.08 -0.57
C HIS A 73 1.75 -12.95 -1.07
N TYR A 74 2.08 -11.91 -1.85
CA TYR A 74 3.44 -11.72 -2.37
C TYR A 74 4.44 -11.47 -1.22
N LEU A 75 4.08 -10.61 -0.26
CA LEU A 75 4.92 -10.36 0.91
C LEU A 75 5.09 -11.62 1.77
N GLY A 76 4.02 -12.41 1.96
CA GLY A 76 4.07 -13.70 2.65
C GLY A 76 4.95 -14.72 1.93
N GLN A 77 4.90 -14.81 0.60
CA GLN A 77 5.80 -15.65 -0.20
C GLN A 77 7.28 -15.24 -0.06
N LEU A 78 7.54 -13.96 0.21
CA LEU A 78 8.89 -13.43 0.47
C LEU A 78 9.32 -13.58 1.94
N GLY A 79 8.52 -14.28 2.75
CA GLY A 79 8.84 -14.63 4.14
C GLY A 79 8.52 -13.54 5.17
N ALA A 80 7.68 -12.54 4.83
CA ALA A 80 7.20 -11.57 5.81
C ALA A 80 6.01 -12.12 6.60
N GLU A 81 5.97 -11.87 7.91
CA GLU A 81 4.79 -12.07 8.73
C GLU A 81 3.88 -10.84 8.59
N VAL A 82 2.81 -10.95 7.80
CA VAL A 82 1.97 -9.81 7.43
C VAL A 82 0.71 -9.77 8.27
N VAL A 83 0.46 -8.63 8.92
CA VAL A 83 -0.81 -8.33 9.59
C VAL A 83 -1.54 -7.25 8.81
N VAL A 84 -2.76 -7.55 8.38
CA VAL A 84 -3.63 -6.61 7.66
C VAL A 84 -4.52 -5.89 8.66
N ARG A 85 -4.63 -4.56 8.51
CA ARG A 85 -5.61 -3.70 9.22
C ARG A 85 -6.23 -2.75 8.23
N ARG A 86 -7.52 -2.52 8.33
CA ARG A 86 -8.20 -1.51 7.53
C ARG A 86 -7.78 -0.11 7.96
N ASN A 87 -7.83 0.81 7.04
CA ASN A 87 -7.37 2.18 7.23
C ASN A 87 -8.23 3.00 8.23
N ASP A 88 -9.32 2.44 8.70
CA ASP A 88 -10.26 3.01 9.68
C ASP A 88 -10.46 2.13 10.94
N ASP A 89 -9.77 0.97 11.02
CA ASP A 89 -9.87 0.04 12.18
C ASP A 89 -9.12 0.53 13.41
N LEU A 90 -8.13 1.41 13.25
CA LEU A 90 -7.25 1.89 14.31
C LEU A 90 -6.74 3.30 13.99
N THR A 91 -6.23 3.97 15.01
CA THR A 91 -5.52 5.24 14.83
C THR A 91 -4.08 5.02 14.36
N ALA A 92 -3.45 6.04 13.79
CA ALA A 92 -2.03 5.98 13.42
C ALA A 92 -1.13 5.67 14.63
N SER A 93 -1.45 6.22 15.81
CA SER A 93 -0.71 5.95 17.04
C SER A 93 -0.81 4.50 17.48
N GLU A 94 -1.99 3.87 17.38
CA GLU A 94 -2.17 2.44 17.67
C GLU A 94 -1.42 1.56 16.67
N ALA A 95 -1.46 1.93 15.37
CA ALA A 95 -0.70 1.25 14.32
C ALA A 95 0.81 1.25 14.62
N LEU A 96 1.36 2.41 14.98
CA LEU A 96 2.78 2.55 15.32
C LEU A 96 3.14 1.89 16.66
N ALA A 97 2.19 1.84 17.63
CA ALA A 97 2.38 1.13 18.90
C ALA A 97 2.51 -0.40 18.72
N MET A 98 2.07 -0.97 17.62
CA MET A 98 2.33 -2.37 17.26
C MET A 98 3.81 -2.64 16.98
N ARG A 99 4.64 -1.61 16.82
CA ARG A 99 6.09 -1.66 16.53
C ARG A 99 6.39 -2.55 15.30
N PRO A 100 5.75 -2.32 14.16
CA PRO A 100 6.01 -3.12 12.97
C PRO A 100 7.47 -2.91 12.50
N GLU A 101 8.06 -3.95 11.89
CA GLU A 101 9.36 -3.83 11.21
C GLU A 101 9.25 -2.91 9.97
N ALA A 102 8.12 -2.97 9.29
CA ALA A 102 7.82 -2.12 8.14
C ALA A 102 6.30 -1.93 7.98
N ILE A 103 5.91 -0.90 7.24
CA ILE A 103 4.51 -0.59 6.94
C ILE A 103 4.32 -0.55 5.43
N VAL A 104 3.25 -1.18 4.94
CA VAL A 104 2.82 -1.07 3.55
C VAL A 104 1.44 -0.41 3.51
N LEU A 105 1.31 0.65 2.72
CA LEU A 105 0.05 1.33 2.44
C LEU A 105 -0.48 0.83 1.11
N SER A 106 -1.62 0.15 1.10
CA SER A 106 -2.18 -0.51 -0.09
C SER A 106 -2.71 0.47 -1.13
N PRO A 107 -3.00 -0.01 -2.36
CA PRO A 107 -3.91 0.67 -3.27
C PRO A 107 -5.25 0.96 -2.61
N GLY A 108 -6.05 1.83 -3.23
CA GLY A 108 -7.40 2.14 -2.77
C GLY A 108 -8.12 3.10 -3.68
N PRO A 109 -9.43 3.28 -3.47
CA PRO A 109 -10.25 4.26 -4.19
C PRO A 109 -10.06 5.68 -3.67
N CYS A 110 -10.63 6.65 -4.35
CA CYS A 110 -10.70 8.07 -3.98
C CYS A 110 -9.35 8.77 -3.96
N THR A 111 -9.10 9.62 -2.96
CA THR A 111 -7.90 10.41 -2.77
C THR A 111 -7.23 10.09 -1.43
N PRO A 112 -5.97 10.52 -1.19
CA PRO A 112 -5.33 10.34 0.11
C PRO A 112 -6.10 10.94 1.29
N ASN A 113 -6.98 11.93 1.07
CA ASN A 113 -7.79 12.50 2.14
C ASN A 113 -8.85 11.53 2.67
N GLU A 114 -9.30 10.59 1.84
CA GLU A 114 -10.25 9.53 2.21
C GLU A 114 -9.54 8.20 2.57
N ALA A 115 -8.21 8.18 2.61
CA ALA A 115 -7.41 6.99 2.92
C ALA A 115 -7.23 6.75 4.45
N GLY A 116 -8.20 7.17 5.26
CA GLY A 116 -8.18 6.95 6.70
C GLY A 116 -6.87 7.42 7.34
N ILE A 117 -6.20 6.52 8.07
CA ILE A 117 -4.98 6.84 8.84
C ILE A 117 -3.70 6.98 8.00
N CYS A 118 -3.74 6.77 6.66
CA CYS A 118 -2.53 6.69 5.84
C CYS A 118 -1.66 7.96 5.91
N LEU A 119 -2.28 9.15 5.80
CA LEU A 119 -1.56 10.42 5.92
C LEU A 119 -0.93 10.59 7.31
N ASP A 120 -1.66 10.23 8.35
CA ASP A 120 -1.22 10.36 9.74
C ASP A 120 -0.11 9.35 10.07
N ILE A 121 -0.17 8.12 9.54
CA ILE A 121 0.93 7.15 9.67
C ILE A 121 2.22 7.73 9.10
N VAL A 122 2.20 8.26 7.87
CA VAL A 122 3.41 8.81 7.23
C VAL A 122 3.99 9.96 8.06
N LYS A 123 3.16 10.87 8.56
CA LYS A 123 3.59 12.01 9.39
C LYS A 123 4.12 11.57 10.75
N GLN A 124 3.38 10.69 11.46
CA GLN A 124 3.73 10.27 12.82
C GLN A 124 4.89 9.26 12.85
N ALA A 125 5.08 8.50 11.78
CA ALA A 125 6.23 7.60 11.64
C ALA A 125 7.57 8.37 11.68
N ASP A 126 7.59 9.60 11.16
CA ASP A 126 8.72 10.52 11.23
C ASP A 126 10.07 9.85 10.89
N GLY A 127 10.08 9.06 9.83
CA GLY A 127 11.24 8.33 9.34
C GLY A 127 11.71 7.13 10.19
N ARG A 128 11.06 6.87 11.32
CA ARG A 128 11.42 5.75 12.23
C ARG A 128 11.03 4.38 11.72
N TYR A 129 10.09 4.33 10.80
CA TYR A 129 9.57 3.10 10.22
C TYR A 129 9.77 3.09 8.70
N PRO A 130 10.29 2.01 8.13
CA PRO A 130 10.26 1.80 6.69
C PRO A 130 8.82 1.77 6.17
N ILE A 131 8.53 2.53 5.12
CA ILE A 131 7.19 2.62 4.53
C ILE A 131 7.26 2.39 3.03
N LEU A 132 6.40 1.52 2.50
CA LEU A 132 6.12 1.40 1.08
C LEU A 132 4.66 1.79 0.80
N GLY A 133 4.45 2.78 -0.05
CA GLY A 133 3.13 3.12 -0.57
C GLY A 133 2.91 2.57 -1.98
N VAL A 134 1.77 1.93 -2.22
CA VAL A 134 1.36 1.42 -3.53
C VAL A 134 0.12 2.17 -4.00
N CYS A 135 0.14 2.74 -5.19
CA CYS A 135 -0.92 3.50 -5.84
C CYS A 135 -1.47 4.62 -4.93
N LEU A 136 -2.60 4.44 -4.25
CA LEU A 136 -3.12 5.40 -3.27
C LEU A 136 -2.12 5.65 -2.14
N GLY A 137 -1.44 4.60 -1.65
CA GLY A 137 -0.39 4.73 -0.63
C GLY A 137 0.80 5.58 -1.09
N HIS A 138 1.22 5.47 -2.36
CA HIS A 138 2.23 6.34 -2.96
C HIS A 138 1.78 7.81 -2.97
N GLN A 139 0.53 8.07 -3.36
CA GLN A 139 -0.05 9.41 -3.34
C GLN A 139 -0.14 9.95 -1.92
N ALA A 140 -0.50 9.11 -0.94
CA ALA A 140 -0.53 9.51 0.48
C ALA A 140 0.86 9.91 0.99
N ILE A 141 1.92 9.19 0.61
CA ILE A 141 3.30 9.59 0.92
C ILE A 141 3.61 10.96 0.29
N GLY A 142 3.36 11.12 -1.01
CA GLY A 142 3.59 12.39 -1.70
C GLY A 142 2.87 13.56 -0.99
N GLN A 143 1.58 13.40 -0.70
CA GLN A 143 0.77 14.43 -0.05
C GLN A 143 1.20 14.72 1.38
N ALA A 144 1.57 13.72 2.16
CA ALA A 144 2.02 13.90 3.54
C ALA A 144 3.29 14.77 3.63
N TYR A 145 4.15 14.71 2.60
CA TYR A 145 5.34 15.54 2.47
C TYR A 145 5.10 16.87 1.71
N GLY A 146 3.85 17.16 1.31
CA GLY A 146 3.45 18.44 0.73
C GLY A 146 3.30 18.47 -0.79
N ALA A 147 3.39 17.33 -1.48
CA ALA A 147 3.07 17.24 -2.89
C ALA A 147 1.55 17.38 -3.12
N ARG A 148 1.19 17.97 -4.26
CA ARG A 148 -0.20 18.07 -4.69
C ARG A 148 -0.60 16.84 -5.51
N ILE A 149 -1.78 16.28 -5.22
CA ILE A 149 -2.39 15.23 -6.03
C ILE A 149 -3.29 15.88 -7.08
N SER A 150 -3.12 15.49 -8.33
CA SER A 150 -3.85 16.01 -9.48
C SER A 150 -4.36 14.88 -10.36
N ARG A 151 -5.20 15.20 -11.33
CA ARG A 151 -5.62 14.25 -12.35
C ARG A 151 -4.43 13.86 -13.23
N ALA A 152 -4.28 12.57 -13.51
CA ALA A 152 -3.33 12.08 -14.50
C ALA A 152 -3.71 12.57 -15.90
N PRO A 153 -2.75 12.70 -16.83
CA PRO A 153 -3.03 13.09 -18.24
C PRO A 153 -4.08 12.21 -18.90
N ALA A 154 -4.09 10.93 -18.57
CA ALA A 154 -5.11 9.97 -19.00
C ALA A 154 -5.44 9.00 -17.87
N PRO A 155 -6.72 8.59 -17.70
CA PRO A 155 -7.07 7.56 -16.74
C PRO A 155 -6.52 6.20 -17.20
N MET A 156 -5.92 5.48 -16.25
CA MET A 156 -5.41 4.13 -16.46
C MET A 156 -6.30 3.12 -15.73
N HIS A 157 -6.70 2.06 -16.45
CA HIS A 157 -7.49 0.98 -15.87
C HIS A 157 -7.02 -0.35 -16.45
N GLY A 158 -6.15 -1.07 -15.71
CA GLY A 158 -5.58 -2.35 -16.13
C GLY A 158 -4.64 -2.26 -17.34
N LYS A 159 -4.11 -1.07 -17.63
CA LYS A 159 -3.20 -0.87 -18.78
C LYS A 159 -1.76 -1.07 -18.34
N LEU A 160 -0.99 -1.75 -19.17
CA LEU A 160 0.46 -1.82 -19.05
C LEU A 160 1.11 -0.52 -19.53
N SER A 161 2.14 -0.12 -18.80
CA SER A 161 3.00 1.00 -19.19
C SER A 161 4.45 0.63 -18.93
N ARG A 162 5.33 1.18 -19.77
CA ARG A 162 6.77 1.06 -19.58
C ARG A 162 7.20 1.96 -18.42
N ILE A 163 7.99 1.41 -17.49
CA ILE A 163 8.49 2.10 -16.33
C ILE A 163 10.00 2.30 -16.47
N HIS A 164 10.41 3.56 -16.56
CA HIS A 164 11.81 3.98 -16.56
C HIS A 164 12.22 4.35 -15.14
N HIS A 165 13.31 3.81 -14.63
CA HIS A 165 13.72 4.05 -13.25
C HIS A 165 15.21 4.35 -13.10
N THR A 166 15.58 4.97 -11.98
CA THR A 166 16.96 5.37 -11.69
C THR A 166 17.81 4.24 -11.07
N GLY A 167 17.25 3.07 -10.81
CA GLY A 167 17.91 1.98 -10.10
C GLY A 167 18.07 2.21 -8.60
N LYS A 168 17.47 3.27 -8.03
CA LYS A 168 17.57 3.59 -6.60
C LYS A 168 16.46 2.95 -5.77
N GLY A 169 16.71 2.80 -4.47
CA GLY A 169 15.74 2.31 -3.50
C GLY A 169 15.17 0.95 -3.87
N VAL A 170 13.85 0.84 -3.98
CA VAL A 170 13.15 -0.41 -4.33
C VAL A 170 13.40 -0.88 -5.76
N PHE A 171 13.96 -0.04 -6.62
CA PHE A 171 14.30 -0.39 -8.00
C PHE A 171 15.73 -0.94 -8.17
N ARG A 172 16.48 -1.11 -7.08
CA ARG A 172 17.87 -1.58 -7.16
C ARG A 172 17.96 -2.98 -7.77
N GLY A 173 18.80 -3.12 -8.81
CA GLY A 173 19.05 -4.40 -9.48
C GLY A 173 17.92 -4.88 -10.39
N LEU A 174 16.85 -4.11 -10.56
CA LEU A 174 15.82 -4.41 -11.55
C LEU A 174 16.29 -3.99 -12.94
N ASN A 175 15.79 -4.70 -13.97
CA ASN A 175 15.99 -4.25 -15.35
C ASN A 175 15.21 -2.95 -15.60
N ASN A 176 15.84 -1.99 -16.27
CA ASN A 176 15.14 -0.78 -16.68
C ASN A 176 14.15 -1.07 -17.82
N ASP A 177 13.14 -0.18 -17.97
CA ASP A 177 12.12 -0.29 -19.02
C ASP A 177 11.21 -1.50 -18.91
N PHE A 178 10.92 -1.94 -17.70
CA PHE A 178 9.97 -3.03 -17.48
C PHE A 178 8.50 -2.60 -17.61
N GLN A 179 7.61 -3.57 -17.86
CA GLN A 179 6.18 -3.33 -17.96
C GLN A 179 5.50 -3.48 -16.61
N ALA A 180 4.61 -2.52 -16.26
CA ALA A 180 3.79 -2.62 -15.05
C ALA A 180 2.36 -2.16 -15.28
N THR A 181 1.44 -2.76 -14.53
CA THR A 181 0.01 -2.47 -14.59
C THR A 181 -0.33 -1.21 -13.80
N ARG A 182 -1.17 -0.36 -14.39
CA ARG A 182 -1.65 0.89 -13.78
C ARG A 182 -3.17 0.88 -13.67
N TYR A 183 -3.70 1.34 -12.50
CA TYR A 183 -5.13 1.48 -12.20
C TYR A 183 -5.41 2.82 -11.52
N HIS A 184 -4.99 3.94 -12.10
CA HIS A 184 -5.15 5.24 -11.44
C HIS A 184 -5.63 6.33 -12.41
N SER A 185 -6.41 7.26 -11.90
CA SER A 185 -6.80 8.52 -12.55
C SER A 185 -6.20 9.75 -11.87
N LEU A 186 -5.55 9.55 -10.72
CA LEU A 186 -4.82 10.58 -9.98
C LEU A 186 -3.33 10.27 -9.96
N THR A 187 -2.51 11.31 -9.79
CA THR A 187 -1.05 11.21 -9.71
C THR A 187 -0.49 12.36 -8.88
N ILE A 188 0.76 12.25 -8.44
CA ILE A 188 1.51 13.37 -7.90
C ILE A 188 1.81 14.36 -9.03
N ALA A 189 1.47 15.64 -8.84
CA ALA A 189 1.79 16.70 -9.78
C ALA A 189 3.31 16.99 -9.76
N PRO A 190 4.03 16.80 -10.89
CA PRO A 190 5.49 16.89 -10.90
C PRO A 190 6.04 18.24 -10.40
N GLU A 191 5.36 19.33 -10.71
CA GLU A 191 5.74 20.69 -10.33
C GLU A 191 5.58 20.97 -8.82
N SER A 192 4.93 20.06 -8.09
CA SER A 192 4.73 20.18 -6.64
C SER A 192 5.63 19.29 -5.81
N MET A 193 6.61 18.61 -6.45
CA MET A 193 7.51 17.69 -5.74
C MET A 193 8.27 18.41 -4.63
N PRO A 194 8.14 17.97 -3.36
CA PRO A 194 8.86 18.58 -2.25
C PRO A 194 10.35 18.23 -2.29
N ALA A 195 11.20 19.10 -1.77
CA ALA A 195 12.64 18.93 -1.76
C ALA A 195 13.13 17.68 -0.98
N SER A 196 12.31 17.16 -0.05
CA SER A 196 12.59 15.96 0.73
C SER A 196 12.42 14.66 -0.04
N LEU A 197 11.63 14.66 -1.13
CA LEU A 197 11.40 13.50 -1.96
C LEU A 197 12.24 13.55 -3.25
N GLU A 198 12.53 12.37 -3.78
CA GLU A 198 13.19 12.17 -5.07
C GLU A 198 12.30 11.31 -5.96
N VAL A 199 12.14 11.69 -7.25
CA VAL A 199 11.50 10.85 -8.26
C VAL A 199 12.46 9.75 -8.66
N THR A 200 12.05 8.50 -8.50
CA THR A 200 12.87 7.32 -8.82
C THR A 200 12.39 6.57 -10.05
N ALA A 201 11.15 6.81 -10.50
CA ALA A 201 10.63 6.22 -11.72
C ALA A 201 9.57 7.12 -12.37
N THR A 202 9.48 7.02 -13.72
CA THR A 202 8.46 7.66 -14.55
C THR A 202 7.95 6.69 -15.61
N SER A 203 6.81 6.98 -16.22
CA SER A 203 6.31 6.31 -17.42
C SER A 203 6.46 7.19 -18.67
N ASP A 204 6.29 6.61 -19.88
CA ASP A 204 6.44 7.32 -21.17
C ASP A 204 5.56 8.58 -21.26
N ASP A 205 4.43 8.62 -20.57
CA ASP A 205 3.51 9.77 -20.49
C ASP A 205 3.94 10.85 -19.48
N GLY A 206 5.14 10.73 -18.91
CA GLY A 206 5.70 11.67 -17.93
C GLY A 206 5.12 11.59 -16.53
N VAL A 207 4.26 10.61 -16.25
CA VAL A 207 3.68 10.41 -14.92
C VAL A 207 4.72 9.83 -13.96
N ILE A 208 4.79 10.40 -12.74
CA ILE A 208 5.66 9.89 -11.67
C ILE A 208 5.15 8.50 -11.27
N GLN A 209 6.02 7.51 -11.41
CA GLN A 209 5.73 6.10 -11.08
C GLN A 209 6.49 5.60 -9.86
N GLY A 210 7.49 6.33 -9.40
CA GLY A 210 8.25 6.00 -8.21
C GLY A 210 8.78 7.22 -7.49
N ILE A 211 8.72 7.20 -6.16
CA ILE A 211 9.33 8.20 -5.28
C ILE A 211 10.09 7.51 -4.15
N MET A 212 11.06 8.21 -3.59
CA MET A 212 11.69 7.86 -2.33
C MET A 212 11.98 9.11 -1.50
N HIS A 213 11.98 8.98 -0.19
CA HIS A 213 12.49 10.04 0.68
C HIS A 213 14.03 10.02 0.67
N LYS A 214 14.66 11.20 0.67
CA LYS A 214 16.12 11.32 0.51
C LYS A 214 16.91 10.77 1.70
N THR A 215 16.33 10.78 2.90
CA THR A 215 16.99 10.38 4.15
C THR A 215 16.27 9.26 4.89
N TYR A 216 14.95 9.16 4.77
CA TYR A 216 14.14 8.17 5.47
C TYR A 216 13.88 6.93 4.59
N PRO A 217 13.68 5.74 5.17
CA PRO A 217 13.41 4.51 4.43
C PRO A 217 11.96 4.46 3.92
N ILE A 218 11.54 5.50 3.19
CA ILE A 218 10.17 5.67 2.69
C ILE A 218 10.19 5.66 1.18
N HIS A 219 9.39 4.78 0.60
CA HIS A 219 9.29 4.55 -0.83
C HIS A 219 7.84 4.52 -1.29
N GLY A 220 7.59 4.89 -2.53
CA GLY A 220 6.27 4.78 -3.11
C GLY A 220 6.32 4.42 -4.59
N VAL A 221 5.39 3.58 -5.06
CA VAL A 221 5.19 3.25 -6.46
C VAL A 221 3.74 3.49 -6.86
N GLN A 222 3.52 4.15 -8.00
CA GLN A 222 2.18 4.48 -8.50
C GLN A 222 1.52 3.29 -9.21
N PHE A 223 2.31 2.43 -9.84
CA PHE A 223 1.86 1.19 -10.48
C PHE A 223 1.61 0.09 -9.44
N HIS A 224 1.06 -1.04 -9.89
CA HIS A 224 0.68 -2.18 -9.06
C HIS A 224 1.70 -3.32 -9.19
N PRO A 225 2.72 -3.42 -8.31
CA PRO A 225 3.70 -4.50 -8.34
C PRO A 225 3.08 -5.88 -8.03
N GLU A 226 1.95 -5.92 -7.36
CA GLU A 226 1.21 -7.13 -6.99
C GLU A 226 0.29 -7.66 -8.11
N SER A 227 0.20 -6.93 -9.23
CA SER A 227 -0.52 -7.41 -10.41
C SER A 227 0.30 -8.47 -11.13
N ILE A 228 -0.33 -9.57 -11.52
CA ILE A 228 0.33 -10.69 -12.24
C ILE A 228 0.92 -10.24 -13.59
N ALA A 229 0.39 -9.18 -14.19
CA ALA A 229 0.88 -8.62 -15.43
C ALA A 229 2.02 -7.59 -15.24
N SER A 230 2.39 -7.28 -13.99
CA SER A 230 3.54 -6.42 -13.70
C SER A 230 4.80 -7.26 -13.62
N GLU A 231 5.80 -6.88 -14.39
CA GLU A 231 7.14 -7.46 -14.30
C GLU A 231 7.80 -6.99 -12.98
N ASN A 232 8.75 -7.78 -12.47
CA ASN A 232 9.58 -7.45 -11.30
C ASN A 232 8.84 -7.23 -9.97
N GLY A 233 7.53 -7.55 -9.86
CA GLY A 233 6.76 -7.26 -8.67
C GLY A 233 7.35 -7.87 -7.40
N HIS A 234 7.67 -9.18 -7.41
CA HIS A 234 8.32 -9.84 -6.26
C HIS A 234 9.71 -9.27 -5.95
N ALA A 235 10.52 -8.99 -6.97
CA ALA A 235 11.86 -8.45 -6.76
C ALA A 235 11.83 -7.04 -6.14
N LEU A 236 10.88 -6.20 -6.56
CA LEU A 236 10.65 -4.88 -5.98
C LEU A 236 10.24 -4.97 -4.51
N LEU A 237 9.28 -5.83 -4.19
CA LEU A 237 8.83 -6.05 -2.80
C LEU A 237 9.95 -6.66 -1.94
N GLN A 238 10.76 -7.57 -2.49
CA GLN A 238 11.93 -8.11 -1.81
C GLN A 238 12.97 -7.03 -1.52
N ASN A 239 13.23 -6.12 -2.46
CA ASN A 239 14.11 -4.97 -2.23
C ASN A 239 13.61 -4.10 -1.07
N PHE A 240 12.29 -3.86 -1.00
CA PHE A 240 11.70 -3.12 0.12
C PHE A 240 11.94 -3.85 1.46
N LEU A 241 11.68 -5.15 1.54
CA LEU A 241 11.93 -5.93 2.76
C LEU A 241 13.40 -5.92 3.19
N GLN A 242 14.33 -5.98 2.23
CA GLN A 242 15.77 -5.87 2.52
C GLN A 242 16.14 -4.48 3.06
N LEU A 243 15.61 -3.40 2.48
CA LEU A 243 15.81 -2.04 2.96
C LEU A 243 15.25 -1.85 4.38
N ALA A 244 14.07 -2.42 4.65
CA ALA A 244 13.46 -2.38 5.98
C ALA A 244 14.35 -3.04 7.03
N ARG A 245 14.82 -4.25 6.77
CA ARG A 245 15.72 -4.98 7.68
C ARG A 245 17.03 -4.24 7.94
N ALA A 246 17.62 -3.64 6.91
CA ALA A 246 18.85 -2.87 7.05
C ALA A 246 18.69 -1.64 7.97
N THR A 247 17.48 -1.03 8.00
CA THR A 247 17.19 0.12 8.87
C THR A 247 17.05 -0.27 10.34
N VAL A 248 16.58 -1.48 10.63
CA VAL A 248 16.38 -1.98 12.01
C VAL A 248 17.69 -2.39 12.67
N THR A 249 18.72 -2.69 11.88
CA THR A 249 20.05 -3.13 12.35
C THR A 249 21.09 -2.02 12.48
N ALA A 250 20.76 -0.80 12.04
CA ALA A 250 21.61 0.38 12.10
C ALA A 250 21.28 1.26 13.32
#